data_dc3252c703f35a0fc108df8d244f586f
#
_entry.id   dc3252c703f35a0fc108df8d244f586f
#
_cell.length_a   1.000
_cell.length_b   1.000
_cell.length_c   1.000
_cell.angle_alpha   90.00
_cell.angle_beta   90.00
_cell.angle_gamma   90.00
#
_symmetry.space_group_name_H-M   'P 1'
#
loop_
_entity.id
_entity.type
_entity.pdbx_description
1 polymer ?
#
loop_
_entity_poly.entity_id
_entity_poly.type
_entity_poly.pdbx_seq_one_letter_code
_entity_poly.pdbx_strand_id
1 'polypeptide(L)'
;MDYQNIIAEEKNGVGYLTFNRPKALNSFNVDMHREVAEVLSQWTKNPDVRCVVISGEGRGFCAGQDLGDRVVDPNAEAPDLGYSIETYYNPLIKTIVNMPKPVICAVNGVAAGAGANIALACDLVIAAKSANFVQA
;
A
#
# COMPACT_ATOMS: atom_id res chain seq x y z
N MET A 1 -16.07 -3.45 -7.83
CA MET A 1 -15.93 -4.34 -6.67
C MET A 1 -15.82 -3.53 -5.41
N ASP A 2 -16.47 -4.02 -4.36
CA ASP A 2 -16.49 -3.32 -3.08
C ASP A 2 -15.35 -3.81 -2.20
N TYR A 3 -14.33 -2.98 -2.02
CA TYR A 3 -13.23 -3.27 -1.12
C TYR A 3 -13.53 -2.72 0.27
N GLN A 4 -12.95 -3.34 1.28
CA GLN A 4 -13.15 -2.96 2.69
C GLN A 4 -12.03 -2.02 3.18
N ASN A 5 -10.81 -2.20 2.67
CA ASN A 5 -9.61 -1.56 3.21
C ASN A 5 -8.95 -0.59 2.23
N ILE A 6 -9.49 -0.50 1.02
CA ILE A 6 -9.01 0.40 -0.01
C ILE A 6 -10.19 0.99 -0.77
N ILE A 7 -9.94 2.10 -1.45
CA ILE A 7 -10.83 2.66 -2.46
C ILE A 7 -10.09 2.56 -3.79
N ALA A 8 -10.73 1.95 -4.78
CA ALA A 8 -10.16 1.81 -6.11
C ALA A 8 -11.10 2.44 -7.13
N GLU A 9 -10.60 3.43 -7.85
CA GLU A 9 -11.36 4.17 -8.85
C GLU A 9 -10.58 4.28 -10.15
N GLU A 10 -11.26 4.14 -11.27
CA GLU A 10 -10.69 4.40 -12.60
C GLU A 10 -11.34 5.64 -13.17
N LYS A 11 -10.54 6.61 -13.58
CA LYS A 11 -11.04 7.86 -14.14
C LYS A 11 -10.05 8.44 -15.13
N ASN A 12 -10.50 8.66 -16.35
CA ASN A 12 -9.71 9.29 -17.41
C ASN A 12 -8.36 8.61 -17.67
N GLY A 13 -8.34 7.28 -17.62
CA GLY A 13 -7.12 6.51 -17.84
C GLY A 13 -6.22 6.39 -16.62
N VAL A 14 -6.65 6.85 -15.47
CA VAL A 14 -5.89 6.79 -14.22
C VAL A 14 -6.57 5.84 -13.24
N GLY A 15 -5.82 4.90 -12.68
CA GLY A 15 -6.25 4.08 -11.56
C GLY A 15 -5.85 4.76 -10.26
N TYR A 16 -6.83 5.15 -9.46
CA TYR A 16 -6.60 5.74 -8.15
C TYR A 16 -6.78 4.68 -7.07
N LEU A 17 -5.69 4.35 -6.40
CA LEU A 17 -5.68 3.43 -5.26
C LEU A 17 -5.49 4.24 -4.00
N THR A 18 -6.52 4.27 -3.15
CA THR A 18 -6.46 4.98 -1.88
C THR A 18 -6.54 3.99 -0.74
N PHE A 19 -5.52 3.97 0.11
CA PHE A 19 -5.57 3.16 1.34
C PHE A 19 -6.67 3.73 2.24
N ASN A 20 -7.55 2.88 2.74
CA ASN A 20 -8.75 3.32 3.45
C ASN A 20 -8.94 2.60 4.79
N ARG A 21 -7.94 2.74 5.65
CA ARG A 21 -8.01 2.36 7.07
C ARG A 21 -7.55 3.55 7.93
N PRO A 22 -8.22 4.72 7.82
CA PRO A 22 -7.72 5.96 8.43
C PRO A 22 -7.58 5.88 9.95
N LYS A 23 -8.40 5.09 10.63
CA LYS A 23 -8.29 4.90 12.09
C LYS A 23 -7.03 4.15 12.50
N ALA A 24 -6.47 3.36 11.61
CA ALA A 24 -5.21 2.64 11.80
C ALA A 24 -4.05 3.30 11.05
N LEU A 25 -4.19 4.56 10.64
CA LEU A 25 -3.24 5.30 9.81
C LEU A 25 -2.84 4.52 8.55
N ASN A 26 -3.81 3.79 7.98
CA ASN A 26 -3.66 2.99 6.76
C ASN A 26 -2.59 1.90 6.86
N SER A 27 -2.34 1.37 8.06
CA SER A 27 -1.47 0.21 8.22
C SER A 27 -2.08 -1.01 7.52
N PHE A 28 -1.21 -1.88 7.02
CA PHE A 28 -1.59 -3.05 6.25
C PHE A 28 -1.92 -4.24 7.14
N ASN A 29 -3.11 -4.79 6.97
CA ASN A 29 -3.45 -6.14 7.42
C ASN A 29 -3.47 -7.10 6.21
N VAL A 30 -3.71 -8.39 6.45
CA VAL A 30 -3.71 -9.41 5.39
C VAL A 30 -4.78 -9.13 4.33
N ASP A 31 -5.97 -8.74 4.76
CA ASP A 31 -7.07 -8.45 3.81
C ASP A 31 -6.74 -7.27 2.90
N MET A 32 -6.13 -6.23 3.44
CA MET A 32 -5.68 -5.08 2.66
C MET A 32 -4.62 -5.48 1.62
N HIS A 33 -3.66 -6.35 2.00
CA HIS A 33 -2.68 -6.88 1.05
C HIS A 33 -3.35 -7.60 -0.12
N ARG A 34 -4.36 -8.41 0.17
CA ARG A 34 -5.10 -9.14 -0.87
C ARG A 34 -5.85 -8.19 -1.81
N GLU A 35 -6.51 -7.19 -1.25
CA GLU A 35 -7.24 -6.20 -2.04
C GLU A 35 -6.31 -5.38 -2.94
N VAL A 36 -5.20 -4.91 -2.40
CA VAL A 36 -4.20 -4.16 -3.17
C VAL A 36 -3.61 -5.02 -4.28
N ALA A 37 -3.23 -6.26 -3.99
CA ALA A 37 -2.69 -7.18 -4.99
C ALA A 37 -3.70 -7.42 -6.12
N GLU A 38 -4.96 -7.59 -5.79
CA GLU A 38 -6.02 -7.82 -6.78
C GLU A 38 -6.19 -6.62 -7.71
N VAL A 39 -6.33 -5.42 -7.16
CA VAL A 39 -6.57 -4.24 -7.99
C VAL A 39 -5.35 -3.89 -8.85
N LEU A 40 -4.14 -4.00 -8.32
CA LEU A 40 -2.93 -3.73 -9.09
C LEU A 40 -2.74 -4.76 -10.21
N SER A 41 -3.08 -6.02 -9.96
CA SER A 41 -3.05 -7.06 -11.00
C SER A 41 -4.03 -6.75 -12.13
N GLN A 42 -5.24 -6.34 -11.79
CA GLN A 42 -6.24 -5.95 -12.79
C GLN A 42 -5.76 -4.75 -13.62
N TRP A 43 -5.24 -3.72 -12.96
CA TRP A 43 -4.78 -2.51 -13.66
C TRP A 43 -3.54 -2.75 -14.52
N THR A 44 -2.67 -3.66 -14.12
CA THR A 44 -1.51 -4.05 -14.93
C THR A 44 -1.94 -4.58 -16.30
N LYS A 45 -3.06 -5.30 -16.34
CA LYS A 45 -3.56 -5.94 -17.56
C LYS A 45 -4.57 -5.07 -18.34
N ASN A 46 -5.11 -4.03 -17.72
CA ASN A 46 -6.16 -3.23 -18.32
C ASN A 46 -5.55 -2.10 -19.18
N PRO A 47 -5.72 -2.14 -20.52
CA PRO A 47 -5.14 -1.11 -21.40
C PRO A 47 -5.77 0.26 -21.22
N ASP A 48 -6.96 0.35 -20.62
CA ASP A 48 -7.64 1.62 -20.36
C ASP A 48 -7.05 2.35 -19.14
N VAL A 49 -6.30 1.65 -18.30
CA VAL A 49 -5.56 2.25 -17.19
C VAL A 49 -4.12 2.47 -17.64
N ARG A 50 -3.72 3.74 -17.79
CA ARG A 50 -2.40 4.12 -18.34
C ARG A 50 -1.41 4.52 -17.27
N CYS A 51 -1.88 4.88 -16.09
CA CYS A 51 -1.03 5.13 -14.91
C CYS A 51 -1.81 4.87 -13.62
N VAL A 52 -1.09 4.77 -12.52
CA VAL A 52 -1.66 4.49 -11.20
C VAL A 52 -1.21 5.56 -10.23
N VAL A 53 -2.14 6.06 -9.41
CA VAL A 53 -1.86 7.00 -8.32
C VAL A 53 -2.21 6.32 -7.00
N ILE A 54 -1.26 6.25 -6.08
CA ILE A 54 -1.45 5.66 -4.76
C ILE A 54 -1.42 6.77 -3.72
N SER A 55 -2.41 6.80 -2.84
CA SER A 55 -2.50 7.76 -1.73
C SER A 55 -3.19 7.12 -0.53
N GLY A 56 -3.38 7.86 0.54
CA GLY A 56 -4.06 7.40 1.75
C GLY A 56 -5.20 8.31 2.15
N GLU A 57 -6.27 7.70 2.66
CA GLU A 57 -7.41 8.44 3.20
C GLU A 57 -7.07 8.98 4.59
N GLY A 58 -7.51 10.20 4.88
CA GLY A 58 -7.33 10.82 6.19
C GLY A 58 -5.96 11.45 6.37
N ARG A 59 -5.47 11.47 7.60
CA ARG A 59 -4.25 12.20 7.98
C ARG A 59 -2.94 11.47 7.72
N GLY A 60 -2.98 10.15 7.52
CA GLY A 60 -1.78 9.35 7.26
C GLY A 60 -1.76 8.78 5.86
N PHE A 61 -0.57 8.56 5.33
CA PHE A 61 -0.42 7.81 4.08
C PHE A 61 -0.47 6.30 4.38
N CYS A 62 0.51 5.80 5.11
CA CYS A 62 0.58 4.40 5.53
C CYS A 62 1.59 4.25 6.67
N ALA A 63 1.13 3.74 7.80
CA ALA A 63 1.97 3.55 8.99
C ALA A 63 2.73 2.21 9.00
N GLY A 64 2.63 1.42 7.92
CA GLY A 64 3.34 0.16 7.78
C GLY A 64 2.46 -1.04 8.08
N GLN A 65 3.03 -2.04 8.74
CA GLN A 65 2.32 -3.26 9.09
C GLN A 65 1.40 -3.03 10.29
N ASP A 66 0.17 -3.58 10.21
CA ASP A 66 -0.74 -3.57 11.34
C ASP A 66 -0.20 -4.50 12.44
N LEU A 67 0.07 -3.93 13.60
CA LEU A 67 0.59 -4.67 14.74
C LEU A 67 -0.43 -5.61 15.35
N GLY A 68 -1.72 -5.39 15.09
CA GLY A 68 -2.79 -6.30 15.50
C GLY A 68 -2.68 -7.69 14.88
N ASP A 69 -2.13 -7.79 13.67
CA ASP A 69 -1.86 -9.07 12.99
C ASP A 69 -0.64 -9.80 13.60
N ARG A 70 0.06 -9.17 14.51
CA ARG A 70 1.26 -9.69 15.17
C ARG A 70 1.07 -9.76 16.67
N VAL A 71 -0.11 -10.20 17.11
CA VAL A 71 -0.38 -10.40 18.54
C VAL A 71 0.63 -11.42 19.08
N VAL A 72 1.48 -10.98 20.00
CA VAL A 72 2.43 -11.86 20.67
C VAL A 72 1.67 -12.60 21.78
N ASP A 73 1.30 -13.84 21.51
CA ASP A 73 0.87 -14.78 22.54
C ASP A 73 2.16 -15.42 23.10
N PRO A 74 2.46 -15.26 24.42
CA PRO A 74 3.67 -15.86 24.98
C PRO A 74 3.68 -17.39 24.88
N ASN A 75 2.53 -18.01 24.59
CA ASN A 75 2.42 -19.46 24.40
C ASN A 75 2.41 -19.89 22.93
N ALA A 76 2.45 -18.95 21.98
CA ALA A 76 2.52 -19.24 20.56
C ALA A 76 3.94 -19.07 20.02
N GLU A 77 4.22 -19.71 18.88
CA GLU A 77 5.48 -19.47 18.18
C GLU A 77 5.57 -18.00 17.75
N ALA A 78 6.81 -17.46 17.77
CA ALA A 78 7.05 -16.12 17.28
C ALA A 78 6.61 -16.00 15.81
N PRO A 79 5.93 -14.89 15.42
CA PRO A 79 5.52 -14.71 14.02
C PRO A 79 6.74 -14.74 13.09
N ASP A 80 6.59 -15.46 11.98
CA ASP A 80 7.61 -15.52 10.95
C ASP A 80 7.55 -14.24 10.10
N LEU A 81 8.46 -13.31 10.37
CA LEU A 81 8.55 -12.06 9.63
C LEU A 81 8.95 -12.29 8.17
N GLY A 82 9.78 -13.30 7.91
CA GLY A 82 10.16 -13.67 6.56
C GLY A 82 8.96 -14.11 5.73
N TYR A 83 8.03 -14.83 6.33
CA TYR A 83 6.79 -15.24 5.66
C TYR A 83 5.96 -14.04 5.19
N SER A 84 5.77 -13.05 6.05
CA SER A 84 5.04 -11.82 5.69
C SER A 84 5.72 -11.06 4.57
N ILE A 85 7.06 -10.94 4.62
CA ILE A 85 7.83 -10.23 3.60
C ILE A 85 7.72 -10.97 2.27
N GLU A 86 7.95 -12.28 2.24
CA GLU A 86 7.92 -13.06 1.01
C GLU A 86 6.52 -13.19 0.43
N THR A 87 5.50 -13.32 1.27
CA THR A 87 4.13 -13.59 0.84
C THR A 87 3.39 -12.33 0.41
N TYR A 88 3.63 -11.19 1.08
CA TYR A 88 2.85 -9.97 0.88
C TYR A 88 3.67 -8.80 0.37
N TYR A 89 4.78 -8.45 1.02
CA TYR A 89 5.52 -7.23 0.68
C TYR A 89 6.38 -7.38 -0.56
N ASN A 90 7.13 -8.47 -0.70
CA ASN A 90 7.97 -8.67 -1.89
C ASN A 90 7.12 -8.71 -3.17
N PRO A 91 5.99 -9.44 -3.22
CA PRO A 91 5.12 -9.42 -4.40
C PRO A 91 4.56 -8.02 -4.68
N LEU A 92 4.17 -7.27 -3.65
CA LEU A 92 3.66 -5.91 -3.80
C LEU A 92 4.71 -4.99 -4.42
N ILE A 93 5.91 -4.97 -3.86
CA ILE A 93 7.00 -4.12 -4.35
C ILE A 93 7.38 -4.51 -5.79
N LYS A 94 7.47 -5.81 -6.09
CA LYS A 94 7.76 -6.29 -7.44
C LYS A 94 6.68 -5.87 -8.43
N THR A 95 5.41 -5.91 -8.04
CA THR A 95 4.31 -5.46 -8.88
C THR A 95 4.44 -3.98 -9.21
N ILE A 96 4.75 -3.14 -8.22
CA ILE A 96 4.93 -1.71 -8.41
C ILE A 96 6.13 -1.44 -9.33
N VAL A 97 7.28 -2.02 -9.02
CA VAL A 97 8.53 -1.77 -9.74
C VAL A 97 8.46 -2.26 -11.20
N ASN A 98 7.80 -3.40 -11.43
CA ASN A 98 7.73 -4.04 -12.74
C ASN A 98 6.50 -3.64 -13.54
N MET A 99 5.60 -2.83 -12.99
CA MET A 99 4.39 -2.41 -13.70
C MET A 99 4.78 -1.64 -14.96
N PRO A 100 4.24 -2.03 -16.15
CA PRO A 100 4.58 -1.35 -17.42
C PRO A 100 3.84 -0.01 -17.57
N LYS A 101 3.59 0.68 -16.49
CA LYS A 101 2.86 1.95 -16.40
C LYS A 101 3.47 2.77 -15.27
N PRO A 102 3.47 4.11 -15.38
CA PRO A 102 3.91 4.94 -14.26
C PRO A 102 3.06 4.70 -13.01
N VAL A 103 3.70 4.55 -11.88
CA VAL A 103 3.06 4.52 -10.57
C VAL A 103 3.50 5.76 -9.80
N ILE A 104 2.54 6.61 -9.48
CA ILE A 104 2.77 7.87 -8.78
C ILE A 104 2.27 7.70 -7.35
N CYS A 105 3.09 8.07 -6.37
CA CYS A 105 2.68 8.07 -4.98
C CYS A 105 2.42 9.50 -4.51
N ALA A 106 1.22 9.77 -4.06
CA ALA A 106 0.83 11.04 -3.46
C ALA A 106 0.79 10.86 -1.94
N VAL A 107 1.88 11.23 -1.28
CA VAL A 107 2.07 11.02 0.16
C VAL A 107 1.41 12.17 0.91
N ASN A 108 0.26 11.90 1.51
CA ASN A 108 -0.59 12.90 2.15
C ASN A 108 -0.31 13.12 3.64
N GLY A 109 0.54 12.29 4.24
CA GLY A 109 0.83 12.36 5.67
C GLY A 109 1.98 11.44 6.03
N VAL A 110 1.95 10.84 7.23
CA VAL A 110 3.02 9.97 7.69
C VAL A 110 3.13 8.72 6.82
N ALA A 111 4.36 8.40 6.42
CA ALA A 111 4.74 7.17 5.74
C ALA A 111 5.85 6.51 6.56
N ALA A 112 5.54 5.40 7.24
CA ALA A 112 6.43 4.79 8.20
C ALA A 112 6.71 3.32 7.87
N GLY A 113 7.93 2.87 8.06
CA GLY A 113 8.33 1.48 7.84
C GLY A 113 7.99 1.01 6.43
N ALA A 114 7.17 -0.04 6.33
CA ALA A 114 6.70 -0.56 5.04
C ALA A 114 5.98 0.51 4.20
N GLY A 115 5.26 1.44 4.85
CA GLY A 115 4.59 2.53 4.16
C GLY A 115 5.56 3.46 3.44
N ALA A 116 6.68 3.81 4.08
CA ALA A 116 7.74 4.59 3.43
C ALA A 116 8.35 3.84 2.26
N ASN A 117 8.58 2.54 2.42
CA ASN A 117 9.18 1.72 1.36
C ASN A 117 8.26 1.55 0.16
N ILE A 118 6.95 1.43 0.38
CA ILE A 118 5.96 1.40 -0.71
C ILE A 118 6.02 2.70 -1.51
N ALA A 119 6.05 3.84 -0.83
CA ALA A 119 6.15 5.14 -1.50
C ALA A 119 7.41 5.24 -2.34
N LEU A 120 8.55 4.83 -1.78
CA LEU A 120 9.85 4.92 -2.47
C LEU A 120 10.00 3.92 -3.61
N ALA A 121 9.18 2.88 -3.66
CA ALA A 121 9.15 1.93 -4.79
C ALA A 121 8.45 2.49 -6.02
N CYS A 122 7.65 3.53 -5.86
CA CYS A 122 6.94 4.16 -6.97
C CYS A 122 7.87 4.96 -7.88
N ASP A 123 7.44 5.21 -9.12
CA ASP A 123 8.25 5.93 -10.12
C ASP A 123 8.39 7.40 -9.78
N LEU A 124 7.32 8.01 -9.28
CA LEU A 124 7.30 9.41 -8.85
C LEU A 124 6.67 9.51 -7.49
N VAL A 125 7.23 10.36 -6.65
CA VAL A 125 6.71 10.63 -5.30
C VAL A 125 6.44 12.11 -5.16
N ILE A 126 5.18 12.45 -4.86
CA ILE A 126 4.76 13.81 -4.54
C ILE A 126 4.31 13.77 -3.07
N ALA A 127 4.89 14.63 -2.25
CA ALA A 127 4.59 14.65 -0.83
C ALA A 127 3.97 15.98 -0.41
N ALA A 128 2.94 15.91 0.43
CA ALA A 128 2.41 17.10 1.09
C ALA A 128 3.48 17.70 2.00
N LYS A 129 3.42 19.01 2.23
CA LYS A 129 4.37 19.69 3.13
C LYS A 129 4.37 19.09 4.53
N SER A 130 3.21 18.58 4.98
CA SER A 130 3.04 17.96 6.30
C SER A 130 3.43 16.48 6.32
N ALA A 131 3.85 15.91 5.19
CA ALA A 131 4.23 14.50 5.13
C ALA A 131 5.56 14.25 5.85
N ASN A 132 5.66 13.08 6.48
CA ASN A 132 6.87 12.61 7.14
C ASN A 132 7.20 11.21 6.67
N PHE A 133 8.48 10.93 6.46
CA PHE A 133 8.98 9.59 6.16
C PHE A 133 9.78 9.10 7.37
N VAL A 134 9.38 7.97 7.93
CA VAL A 134 10.00 7.38 9.12
C VAL A 134 10.47 5.97 8.80
N GLN A 135 11.76 5.73 8.99
CA GLN A 135 12.35 4.39 8.90
C GLN A 135 12.56 3.87 10.32
N ALA A 136 12.01 2.71 10.61
CA ALA A 136 12.17 2.07 11.90
C ALA A 136 13.31 1.07 11.88
#